data_a8d96abef40e5ae988722116f1be0b6c
#
_entry.id   a8d96abef40e5ae988722116f1be0b6c
#
_cell.length_a   1.000
_cell.length_b   1.000
_cell.length_c   1.000
_cell.angle_alpha   90.00
_cell.angle_beta   90.00
_cell.angle_gamma   90.00
#
_symmetry.space_group_name_H-M   'P 1'
#
loop_
_entity.id
_entity.type
_entity.pdbx_description
1 polymer ?
#
loop_
_entity_poly.entity_id
_entity_poly.type
_entity_poly.pdbx_seq_one_letter_code
_entity_poly.pdbx_strand_id
1 'polypeptide(L)'
;MSAAESLARAERGRPRDASLDAAIRAAVREILATKGYERLSVSEVTRTCGVHVRTVTRRWATKASLVAAAVFDGDRPLYAGEGAPKVPTGNLRADLRAVIRSNLEFLSDPAVRAALPALWAAMAVDAEVAARVLNREREWQQVIDAILRRALTAGDAPARVLTRGWLVPLVLGGTTSFVTSMPEVAPDHDLLEGLADFVAAALLGDA
;
A
#
# COMPACT_ATOMS: atom_id res chain seq x y z
N MET A 1 -36.07 -19.53 -24.21
CA MET A 1 -35.41 -18.68 -23.18
C MET A 1 -36.39 -18.57 -22.02
N SER A 2 -36.07 -19.18 -20.89
CA SER A 2 -36.96 -19.28 -19.72
C SER A 2 -36.96 -17.99 -18.91
N ALA A 3 -38.09 -17.64 -18.29
CA ALA A 3 -38.22 -16.51 -17.36
C ALA A 3 -37.20 -16.59 -16.19
N ALA A 4 -36.80 -17.81 -15.82
CA ALA A 4 -35.75 -18.05 -14.81
C ALA A 4 -34.34 -17.57 -15.26
N GLU A 5 -34.02 -17.73 -16.56
CA GLU A 5 -32.74 -17.19 -17.13
C GLU A 5 -32.74 -15.68 -17.22
N SER A 6 -33.93 -15.07 -17.44
CA SER A 6 -34.07 -13.61 -17.47
C SER A 6 -33.96 -13.00 -16.08
N LEU A 7 -34.48 -13.65 -15.03
CA LEU A 7 -34.35 -13.25 -13.63
C LEU A 7 -32.91 -13.42 -13.12
N ALA A 8 -32.22 -14.51 -13.43
CA ALA A 8 -30.81 -14.74 -13.07
C ALA A 8 -29.87 -13.80 -13.80
N ARG A 9 -30.27 -13.20 -14.93
CA ARG A 9 -29.51 -12.16 -15.64
C ARG A 9 -29.73 -10.77 -15.04
N ALA A 10 -30.91 -10.52 -14.47
CA ALA A 10 -31.23 -9.26 -13.77
C ALA A 10 -30.55 -9.12 -12.40
N GLU A 11 -30.29 -10.27 -11.72
CA GLU A 11 -29.56 -10.29 -10.43
C GLU A 11 -28.05 -10.11 -10.58
N ARG A 12 -27.48 -10.36 -11.75
CA ARG A 12 -26.08 -9.99 -12.06
C ARG A 12 -26.06 -8.52 -12.44
N GLY A 13 -25.98 -7.64 -11.43
CA GLY A 13 -25.79 -6.22 -11.63
C GLY A 13 -24.68 -5.96 -12.66
N ARG A 14 -24.85 -4.90 -13.47
CA ARG A 14 -23.87 -4.47 -14.49
C ARG A 14 -22.46 -4.61 -13.92
N PRO A 15 -21.51 -5.26 -14.63
CA PRO A 15 -20.12 -5.40 -14.18
C PRO A 15 -19.60 -4.07 -13.66
N ARG A 16 -18.87 -4.09 -12.54
CA ARG A 16 -18.20 -2.87 -12.03
C ARG A 16 -17.37 -2.30 -13.16
N ASP A 17 -17.60 -1.06 -13.48
CA ASP A 17 -16.80 -0.32 -14.46
C ASP A 17 -15.46 0.04 -13.81
N ALA A 18 -14.43 -0.73 -14.13
CA ALA A 18 -13.09 -0.56 -13.58
C ALA A 18 -12.49 0.82 -13.93
N SER A 19 -12.85 1.37 -15.10
CA SER A 19 -12.38 2.69 -15.54
C SER A 19 -12.99 3.80 -14.67
N LEU A 20 -14.25 3.64 -14.28
CA LEU A 20 -14.93 4.57 -13.39
C LEU A 20 -14.36 4.51 -11.97
N ASP A 21 -14.06 3.32 -11.46
CA ASP A 21 -13.44 3.16 -10.15
C ASP A 21 -12.03 3.78 -10.15
N ALA A 22 -11.27 3.62 -11.23
CA ALA A 22 -9.96 4.27 -11.39
C ALA A 22 -10.08 5.81 -11.41
N ALA A 23 -11.05 6.36 -12.13
CA ALA A 23 -11.28 7.81 -12.19
C ALA A 23 -11.67 8.38 -10.81
N ILE A 24 -12.52 7.68 -10.05
CA ILE A 24 -12.88 8.09 -8.69
C ILE A 24 -11.65 8.06 -7.77
N ARG A 25 -10.85 6.97 -7.81
CA ARG A 25 -9.61 6.88 -7.02
C ARG A 25 -8.60 7.98 -7.37
N ALA A 26 -8.46 8.31 -8.66
CA ALA A 26 -7.59 9.40 -9.10
C ALA A 26 -8.04 10.76 -8.53
N ALA A 27 -9.33 11.08 -8.58
CA ALA A 27 -9.89 12.31 -8.00
C ALA A 27 -9.67 12.36 -6.47
N VAL A 28 -9.83 11.24 -5.77
CA VAL A 28 -9.53 11.15 -4.33
C VAL A 28 -8.07 11.47 -4.06
N ARG A 29 -7.14 10.88 -4.81
CA ARG A 29 -5.69 11.11 -4.65
C ARG A 29 -5.31 12.57 -4.91
N GLU A 30 -5.88 13.20 -5.94
CA GLU A 30 -5.67 14.62 -6.24
C GLU A 30 -6.12 15.52 -5.06
N ILE A 31 -7.31 15.26 -4.50
CA ILE A 31 -7.82 16.01 -3.36
C ILE A 31 -6.96 15.78 -2.10
N LEU A 32 -6.56 14.54 -1.84
CA LEU A 32 -5.66 14.22 -0.73
C LEU A 32 -4.33 14.98 -0.84
N ALA A 33 -3.70 14.96 -2.01
CA ALA A 33 -2.42 15.62 -2.24
C ALA A 33 -2.49 17.14 -2.10
N THR A 34 -3.62 17.76 -2.48
CA THR A 34 -3.77 19.23 -2.51
C THR A 34 -4.43 19.82 -1.27
N LYS A 35 -5.35 19.10 -0.63
CA LYS A 35 -6.20 19.61 0.47
C LYS A 35 -6.13 18.78 1.75
N GLY A 36 -5.56 17.58 1.68
CA GLY A 36 -5.47 16.67 2.81
C GLY A 36 -6.76 15.90 3.10
N TYR A 37 -6.65 14.96 4.05
CA TYR A 37 -7.75 14.08 4.41
C TYR A 37 -8.97 14.82 4.97
N GLU A 38 -8.77 15.77 5.88
CA GLU A 38 -9.89 16.42 6.59
C GLU A 38 -10.84 17.15 5.63
N ARG A 39 -10.29 17.82 4.61
CA ARG A 39 -11.07 18.59 3.63
C ARG A 39 -11.67 17.74 2.51
N LEU A 40 -11.30 16.48 2.40
CA LEU A 40 -11.88 15.57 1.41
C LEU A 40 -13.34 15.27 1.76
N SER A 41 -14.24 15.46 0.81
CA SER A 41 -15.64 15.07 0.91
C SER A 41 -16.11 14.30 -0.33
N VAL A 42 -17.11 13.42 -0.17
CA VAL A 42 -17.70 12.68 -1.29
C VAL A 42 -18.26 13.64 -2.35
N SER A 43 -18.86 14.76 -1.95
CA SER A 43 -19.39 15.77 -2.87
C SER A 43 -18.31 16.41 -3.73
N GLU A 44 -17.12 16.65 -3.16
CA GLU A 44 -15.99 17.19 -3.90
C GLU A 44 -15.42 16.16 -4.89
N VAL A 45 -15.24 14.90 -4.45
CA VAL A 45 -14.81 13.80 -5.32
C VAL A 45 -15.74 13.67 -6.52
N THR A 46 -17.06 13.65 -6.29
CA THR A 46 -18.04 13.50 -7.36
C THR A 46 -18.04 14.66 -8.33
N ARG A 47 -17.81 15.88 -7.84
CA ARG A 47 -17.67 17.09 -8.69
C ARG A 47 -16.39 17.00 -9.56
N THR A 48 -15.30 16.52 -9.01
CA THR A 48 -14.01 16.39 -9.72
C THR A 48 -14.08 15.34 -10.84
N CYS A 49 -14.68 14.17 -10.58
CA CYS A 49 -14.75 13.10 -11.58
C CYS A 49 -16.08 13.03 -12.36
N GLY A 50 -17.02 13.96 -12.15
CA GLY A 50 -18.26 14.04 -12.92
C GLY A 50 -19.25 12.90 -12.67
N VAL A 51 -19.24 12.27 -11.49
CA VAL A 51 -20.13 11.14 -11.16
C VAL A 51 -21.17 11.54 -10.11
N HIS A 52 -22.26 10.76 -10.04
CA HIS A 52 -23.26 10.97 -8.98
C HIS A 52 -22.78 10.45 -7.62
N VAL A 53 -23.14 11.14 -6.54
CA VAL A 53 -22.87 10.76 -5.14
C VAL A 53 -23.26 9.30 -4.88
N ARG A 54 -24.44 8.87 -5.34
CA ARG A 54 -24.92 7.48 -5.19
C ARG A 54 -23.97 6.45 -5.84
N THR A 55 -23.24 6.84 -6.87
CA THR A 55 -22.26 5.96 -7.52
C THR A 55 -21.08 5.67 -6.60
N VAL A 56 -20.61 6.68 -5.89
CA VAL A 56 -19.50 6.57 -4.91
C VAL A 56 -19.97 5.83 -3.66
N THR A 57 -21.06 6.27 -3.02
CA THR A 57 -21.54 5.70 -1.74
C THR A 57 -22.01 4.25 -1.84
N ARG A 58 -22.41 3.80 -3.03
CA ARG A 58 -22.71 2.37 -3.27
C ARG A 58 -21.46 1.49 -3.29
N ARG A 59 -20.30 2.06 -3.64
CA ARG A 59 -19.03 1.33 -3.75
C ARG A 59 -18.23 1.35 -2.46
N TRP A 60 -18.24 2.47 -1.78
CA TRP A 60 -17.52 2.71 -0.54
C TRP A 60 -18.47 3.32 0.49
N ALA A 61 -18.69 2.57 1.57
CA ALA A 61 -19.67 2.94 2.59
C ALA A 61 -19.25 4.15 3.42
N THR A 62 -17.93 4.34 3.60
CA THR A 62 -17.36 5.40 4.42
C THR A 62 -16.33 6.23 3.64
N LYS A 63 -16.05 7.45 4.11
CA LYS A 63 -14.92 8.26 3.60
C LYS A 63 -13.60 7.50 3.75
N ALA A 64 -13.41 6.82 4.87
CA ALA A 64 -12.19 6.06 5.13
C ALA A 64 -12.04 4.89 4.15
N SER A 65 -13.11 4.13 3.85
CA SER A 65 -13.05 3.03 2.89
C SER A 65 -12.81 3.51 1.45
N LEU A 66 -13.35 4.67 1.07
CA LEU A 66 -13.07 5.33 -0.22
C LEU A 66 -11.58 5.73 -0.32
N VAL A 67 -11.05 6.35 0.72
CA VAL A 67 -9.64 6.78 0.78
C VAL A 67 -8.71 5.57 0.80
N ALA A 68 -9.03 4.54 1.58
CA ALA A 68 -8.24 3.30 1.61
C ALA A 68 -8.17 2.64 0.22
N ALA A 69 -9.29 2.60 -0.51
CA ALA A 69 -9.29 2.11 -1.88
C ALA A 69 -8.40 2.95 -2.82
N ALA A 70 -8.40 4.28 -2.67
CA ALA A 70 -7.56 5.15 -3.48
C ALA A 70 -6.06 5.03 -3.17
N VAL A 71 -5.71 4.68 -1.94
CA VAL A 71 -4.32 4.54 -1.48
C VAL A 71 -3.79 3.13 -1.76
N PHE A 72 -4.60 2.08 -1.55
CA PHE A 72 -4.12 0.69 -1.56
C PHE A 72 -4.54 -0.13 -2.78
N ASP A 73 -5.68 0.17 -3.44
CA ASP A 73 -6.20 -0.61 -4.58
C ASP A 73 -5.66 -0.15 -5.94
N GLY A 74 -4.49 0.47 -6.00
CA GLY A 74 -3.87 0.90 -7.26
C GLY A 74 -3.10 -0.23 -7.95
N ASP A 75 -2.89 -0.07 -9.27
CA ASP A 75 -2.08 -0.99 -10.10
C ASP A 75 -0.56 -0.91 -9.79
N ARG A 76 -0.16 -0.20 -8.73
CA ARG A 76 1.24 -0.09 -8.34
C ARG A 76 1.61 -1.29 -7.46
N PRO A 77 2.32 -2.28 -8.01
CA PRO A 77 2.82 -3.39 -7.22
C PRO A 77 3.76 -2.87 -6.12
N LEU A 78 3.84 -3.59 -5.01
CA LEU A 78 4.72 -3.27 -3.87
C LEU A 78 6.21 -3.14 -4.26
N TYR A 79 6.57 -3.65 -5.42
CA TYR A 79 7.91 -3.76 -5.97
C TYR A 79 8.06 -2.97 -7.27
N ALA A 80 7.44 -1.80 -7.39
CA ALA A 80 7.34 -1.04 -8.63
C ALA A 80 8.11 0.29 -8.62
N GLY A 81 9.12 0.44 -7.77
CA GLY A 81 10.05 1.56 -7.86
C GLY A 81 10.89 1.48 -9.15
N GLU A 82 11.33 2.59 -9.70
CA GLU A 82 12.33 2.60 -10.78
C GLU A 82 13.56 1.80 -10.33
N GLY A 83 13.88 0.72 -11.08
CA GLY A 83 15.00 -0.17 -10.76
C GLY A 83 14.72 -1.30 -9.77
N ALA A 84 13.48 -1.44 -9.25
CA ALA A 84 13.14 -2.61 -8.43
C ALA A 84 13.12 -3.88 -9.29
N PRO A 85 13.89 -4.93 -8.95
CA PRO A 85 13.86 -6.17 -9.69
C PRO A 85 12.48 -6.83 -9.54
N LYS A 86 11.88 -7.28 -10.64
CA LYS A 86 10.59 -7.99 -10.63
C LYS A 86 10.65 -9.31 -9.85
N VAL A 87 11.85 -9.81 -9.62
CA VAL A 87 12.14 -11.06 -8.89
C VAL A 87 13.37 -10.80 -8.01
N PRO A 88 13.41 -11.30 -6.76
CA PRO A 88 14.59 -11.20 -5.91
C PRO A 88 15.86 -11.73 -6.60
N THR A 89 16.96 -10.99 -6.49
CA THR A 89 18.20 -11.30 -7.18
C THR A 89 18.98 -12.43 -6.49
N GLY A 90 18.80 -12.58 -5.19
CA GLY A 90 19.57 -13.45 -4.30
C GLY A 90 20.68 -12.71 -3.56
N ASN A 91 20.89 -11.42 -3.84
CA ASN A 91 21.72 -10.53 -3.04
C ASN A 91 20.84 -9.86 -1.99
N LEU A 92 20.97 -10.27 -0.72
CA LEU A 92 20.08 -9.82 0.35
C LEU A 92 20.09 -8.29 0.52
N ARG A 93 21.27 -7.66 0.52
CA ARG A 93 21.40 -6.21 0.72
C ARG A 93 20.77 -5.43 -0.44
N ALA A 94 21.00 -5.87 -1.68
CA ALA A 94 20.44 -5.24 -2.86
C ALA A 94 18.90 -5.35 -2.90
N ASP A 95 18.39 -6.54 -2.57
CA ASP A 95 16.95 -6.81 -2.55
C ASP A 95 16.25 -6.03 -1.42
N LEU A 96 16.86 -5.93 -0.23
CA LEU A 96 16.36 -5.11 0.88
C LEU A 96 16.35 -3.61 0.53
N ARG A 97 17.42 -3.09 -0.08
CA ARG A 97 17.44 -1.69 -0.56
C ARG A 97 16.28 -1.41 -1.53
N ALA A 98 16.02 -2.33 -2.46
CA ALA A 98 14.92 -2.17 -3.42
C ALA A 98 13.56 -2.13 -2.72
N VAL A 99 13.32 -2.99 -1.73
CA VAL A 99 12.09 -2.98 -0.91
C VAL A 99 11.93 -1.69 -0.12
N ILE A 100 12.99 -1.30 0.59
CA ILE A 100 12.97 -0.10 1.44
C ILE A 100 12.77 1.14 0.57
N ARG A 101 13.43 1.24 -0.57
CA ARG A 101 13.23 2.32 -1.55
C ARG A 101 11.77 2.39 -2.00
N SER A 102 11.17 1.26 -2.38
CA SER A 102 9.76 1.21 -2.80
C SER A 102 8.81 1.68 -1.68
N ASN A 103 9.10 1.36 -0.42
CA ASN A 103 8.34 1.84 0.73
C ASN A 103 8.50 3.36 0.92
N LEU A 104 9.72 3.88 0.84
CA LEU A 104 9.97 5.32 0.98
C LEU A 104 9.37 6.13 -0.18
N GLU A 105 9.41 5.61 -1.41
CA GLU A 105 8.73 6.21 -2.55
C GLU A 105 7.21 6.25 -2.35
N PHE A 106 6.62 5.17 -1.81
CA PHE A 106 5.21 5.16 -1.43
C PHE A 106 4.90 6.24 -0.40
N LEU A 107 5.73 6.39 0.62
CA LEU A 107 5.60 7.41 1.66
C LEU A 107 5.90 8.84 1.17
N SER A 108 6.63 8.99 0.07
CA SER A 108 6.90 10.29 -0.55
C SER A 108 5.69 10.85 -1.31
N ASP A 109 4.70 10.01 -1.61
CA ASP A 109 3.47 10.43 -2.28
C ASP A 109 2.61 11.31 -1.34
N PRO A 110 2.30 12.57 -1.71
CA PRO A 110 1.55 13.48 -0.85
C PRO A 110 0.16 12.97 -0.48
N ALA A 111 -0.51 12.24 -1.39
CA ALA A 111 -1.83 11.67 -1.12
C ALA A 111 -1.76 10.56 -0.06
N VAL A 112 -0.72 9.73 -0.12
CA VAL A 112 -0.46 8.68 0.87
C VAL A 112 -0.18 9.29 2.23
N ARG A 113 0.75 10.25 2.30
CA ARG A 113 1.10 10.93 3.56
C ARG A 113 -0.10 11.57 4.23
N ALA A 114 -0.95 12.25 3.45
CA ALA A 114 -2.16 12.89 3.96
C ALA A 114 -3.21 11.89 4.46
N ALA A 115 -3.24 10.66 3.93
CA ALA A 115 -4.25 9.67 4.24
C ALA A 115 -3.88 8.74 5.41
N LEU A 116 -2.62 8.32 5.50
CA LEU A 116 -2.21 7.23 6.40
C LEU A 116 -2.58 7.45 7.86
N PRO A 117 -2.39 8.62 8.51
CA PRO A 117 -2.78 8.80 9.92
C PRO A 117 -4.26 8.53 10.17
N ALA A 118 -5.12 9.00 9.26
CA ALA A 118 -6.57 8.79 9.37
C ALA A 118 -6.95 7.32 9.09
N LEU A 119 -6.26 6.64 8.17
CA LEU A 119 -6.50 5.22 7.90
C LEU A 119 -6.06 4.33 9.06
N TRP A 120 -4.94 4.64 9.73
CA TRP A 120 -4.52 3.95 10.95
C TRP A 120 -5.59 4.04 12.04
N ALA A 121 -6.12 5.26 12.28
CA ALA A 121 -7.19 5.45 13.25
C ALA A 121 -8.48 4.72 12.85
N ALA A 122 -8.82 4.70 11.56
CA ALA A 122 -10.03 4.06 11.05
C ALA A 122 -9.99 2.52 11.14
N MET A 123 -8.81 1.89 11.12
CA MET A 123 -8.70 0.41 11.23
C MET A 123 -9.38 -0.17 12.46
N ALA A 124 -9.43 0.59 13.56
CA ALA A 124 -10.04 0.12 14.81
C ALA A 124 -11.57 -0.03 14.73
N VAL A 125 -12.21 0.68 13.79
CA VAL A 125 -13.68 0.82 13.75
C VAL A 125 -14.28 0.51 12.37
N ASP A 126 -13.47 0.38 11.32
CA ASP A 126 -13.90 0.12 9.94
C ASP A 126 -13.23 -1.15 9.43
N ALA A 127 -13.99 -2.24 9.38
CA ALA A 127 -13.49 -3.55 8.97
C ALA A 127 -13.03 -3.59 7.49
N GLU A 128 -13.60 -2.74 6.62
CA GLU A 128 -13.20 -2.66 5.21
C GLU A 128 -11.82 -1.99 5.09
N VAL A 129 -11.57 -0.94 5.86
CA VAL A 129 -10.25 -0.31 5.96
C VAL A 129 -9.23 -1.28 6.54
N ALA A 130 -9.56 -1.92 7.66
CA ALA A 130 -8.68 -2.93 8.28
C ALA A 130 -8.30 -4.05 7.31
N ALA A 131 -9.28 -4.58 6.57
CA ALA A 131 -9.04 -5.64 5.59
C ALA A 131 -8.05 -5.21 4.48
N ARG A 132 -8.15 -3.97 3.96
CA ARG A 132 -7.23 -3.46 2.93
C ARG A 132 -5.81 -3.28 3.46
N VAL A 133 -5.67 -2.68 4.63
CA VAL A 133 -4.34 -2.51 5.26
C VAL A 133 -3.70 -3.85 5.55
N LEU A 134 -4.44 -4.80 6.16
CA LEU A 134 -3.94 -6.13 6.46
C LEU A 134 -3.63 -6.95 5.19
N ASN A 135 -4.37 -6.74 4.10
CA ASN A 135 -4.05 -7.38 2.84
C ASN A 135 -2.73 -6.86 2.26
N ARG A 136 -2.53 -5.54 2.32
CA ARG A 136 -1.28 -4.91 1.91
C ARG A 136 -0.09 -5.41 2.73
N GLU A 137 -0.27 -5.58 4.04
CA GLU A 137 0.75 -6.15 4.93
C GLU A 137 1.11 -7.59 4.57
N ARG A 138 0.11 -8.43 4.24
CA ARG A 138 0.38 -9.81 3.77
C ARG A 138 1.14 -9.84 2.44
N GLU A 139 0.84 -8.96 1.51
CA GLU A 139 1.59 -8.83 0.26
C GLU A 139 3.06 -8.46 0.51
N TRP A 140 3.31 -7.51 1.44
CA TRP A 140 4.66 -7.18 1.88
C TRP A 140 5.38 -8.38 2.49
N GLN A 141 4.72 -9.11 3.38
CA GLN A 141 5.31 -10.29 3.99
C GLN A 141 5.70 -11.35 2.95
N GLN A 142 4.87 -11.56 1.93
CA GLN A 142 5.19 -12.49 0.84
C GLN A 142 6.44 -12.06 0.04
N VAL A 143 6.59 -10.76 -0.21
CA VAL A 143 7.78 -10.21 -0.88
C VAL A 143 9.03 -10.44 -0.03
N ILE A 144 8.97 -10.12 1.26
CA ILE A 144 10.09 -10.33 2.19
C ILE A 144 10.47 -11.81 2.26
N ASP A 145 9.50 -12.70 2.43
CA ASP A 145 9.74 -14.14 2.47
C ASP A 145 10.41 -14.65 1.18
N ALA A 146 10.01 -14.14 0.02
CA ALA A 146 10.64 -14.48 -1.26
C ALA A 146 12.11 -14.03 -1.32
N ILE A 147 12.41 -12.81 -0.85
CA ILE A 147 13.77 -12.27 -0.77
C ILE A 147 14.64 -13.15 0.13
N LEU A 148 14.18 -13.43 1.35
CA LEU A 148 14.95 -14.20 2.33
C LEU A 148 15.22 -15.63 1.85
N ARG A 149 14.21 -16.30 1.27
CA ARG A 149 14.37 -17.64 0.68
C ARG A 149 15.35 -17.64 -0.48
N ARG A 150 15.29 -16.63 -1.33
CA ARG A 150 16.19 -16.52 -2.48
C ARG A 150 17.63 -16.26 -2.06
N ALA A 151 17.85 -15.38 -1.09
CA ALA A 151 19.18 -15.11 -0.53
C ALA A 151 19.77 -16.37 0.14
N LEU A 152 18.97 -17.13 0.88
CA LEU A 152 19.38 -18.41 1.47
C LEU A 152 19.79 -19.41 0.37
N THR A 153 19.00 -19.56 -0.68
CA THR A 153 19.28 -20.50 -1.78
C THR A 153 20.52 -20.09 -2.57
N ALA A 154 20.78 -18.78 -2.68
CA ALA A 154 22.00 -18.26 -3.34
C ALA A 154 23.27 -18.36 -2.48
N GLY A 155 23.14 -18.73 -1.20
CA GLY A 155 24.26 -18.76 -0.25
C GLY A 155 24.67 -17.39 0.29
N ASP A 156 23.89 -16.35 0.03
CA ASP A 156 24.14 -14.96 0.46
C ASP A 156 23.66 -14.67 1.90
N ALA A 157 22.90 -15.60 2.49
CA ALA A 157 22.38 -15.44 3.83
C ALA A 157 22.29 -16.79 4.59
N PRO A 158 22.51 -16.80 5.91
CA PRO A 158 22.37 -18.00 6.73
C PRO A 158 20.89 -18.32 7.00
N ALA A 159 20.59 -19.58 7.37
CA ALA A 159 19.22 -20.05 7.62
C ALA A 159 18.44 -19.20 8.66
N ARG A 160 19.14 -18.59 9.62
CA ARG A 160 18.53 -17.74 10.66
C ARG A 160 17.77 -16.52 10.12
N VAL A 161 18.02 -16.08 8.87
CA VAL A 161 17.27 -14.95 8.28
C VAL A 161 15.79 -15.27 8.18
N LEU A 162 15.39 -16.53 7.97
CA LEU A 162 13.99 -16.92 7.91
C LEU A 162 13.26 -16.73 9.26
N THR A 163 13.97 -16.94 10.37
CA THR A 163 13.40 -16.73 11.72
C THR A 163 13.42 -15.30 12.17
N ARG A 164 14.18 -14.43 11.50
CA ARG A 164 14.29 -13.00 11.78
C ARG A 164 13.52 -12.11 10.79
N GLY A 165 12.93 -12.69 9.77
CA GLY A 165 12.24 -11.95 8.69
C GLY A 165 11.16 -10.99 9.17
N TRP A 166 10.56 -11.24 10.35
CA TRP A 166 9.58 -10.36 11.00
C TRP A 166 10.15 -8.98 11.38
N LEU A 167 11.47 -8.83 11.49
CA LEU A 167 12.12 -7.53 11.75
C LEU A 167 11.87 -6.54 10.61
N VAL A 168 11.81 -7.02 9.36
CA VAL A 168 11.67 -6.15 8.20
C VAL A 168 10.35 -5.37 8.24
N PRO A 169 9.17 -6.01 8.31
CA PRO A 169 7.91 -5.27 8.41
C PRO A 169 7.81 -4.44 9.68
N LEU A 170 8.40 -4.87 10.80
CA LEU A 170 8.42 -4.09 12.04
C LEU A 170 9.19 -2.77 11.86
N VAL A 171 10.39 -2.83 11.28
CA VAL A 171 11.21 -1.64 11.03
C VAL A 171 10.53 -0.73 10.02
N LEU A 172 10.01 -1.28 8.91
CA LEU A 172 9.33 -0.49 7.89
C LEU A 172 8.03 0.12 8.41
N GLY A 173 7.24 -0.61 9.20
CA GLY A 173 6.02 -0.08 9.84
C GLY A 173 6.33 1.04 10.83
N GLY A 174 7.37 0.89 11.65
CA GLY A 174 7.85 1.94 12.55
C GLY A 174 8.32 3.19 11.79
N THR A 175 9.10 3.01 10.74
CA THR A 175 9.55 4.11 9.86
C THR A 175 8.35 4.80 9.20
N THR A 176 7.38 4.04 8.70
CA THR A 176 6.15 4.58 8.11
C THR A 176 5.41 5.47 9.10
N SER A 177 5.18 4.98 10.33
CA SER A 177 4.50 5.73 11.37
C SER A 177 5.28 7.00 11.73
N PHE A 178 6.59 6.93 11.86
CA PHE A 178 7.45 8.07 12.17
C PHE A 178 7.40 9.14 11.07
N VAL A 179 7.67 8.76 9.81
CA VAL A 179 7.70 9.69 8.67
C VAL A 179 6.33 10.35 8.43
N THR A 180 5.23 9.61 8.62
CA THR A 180 3.88 10.19 8.45
C THR A 180 3.43 11.08 9.59
N SER A 181 3.99 10.88 10.80
CA SER A 181 3.68 11.71 11.98
C SER A 181 4.56 12.97 12.08
N MET A 182 5.68 13.00 11.36
CA MET A 182 6.64 14.12 11.36
C MET A 182 6.81 14.67 9.93
N PRO A 183 5.97 15.65 9.51
CA PRO A 183 5.99 16.18 8.14
C PRO A 183 7.32 16.76 7.68
N GLU A 184 8.15 17.24 8.62
CA GLU A 184 9.50 17.77 8.38
C GLU A 184 10.54 16.69 8.06
N VAL A 185 10.25 15.43 8.37
CA VAL A 185 11.13 14.30 8.04
C VAL A 185 10.85 13.85 6.61
N ALA A 186 11.77 14.15 5.71
CA ALA A 186 11.71 13.65 4.34
C ALA A 186 12.36 12.27 4.25
N PRO A 187 11.74 11.31 3.56
CA PRO A 187 12.38 10.03 3.24
C PRO A 187 13.43 10.26 2.14
N ASP A 188 14.65 10.52 2.53
CA ASP A 188 15.79 10.80 1.65
C ASP A 188 16.70 9.58 1.44
N HIS A 189 17.81 9.80 0.71
CA HIS A 189 18.79 8.77 0.40
C HIS A 189 19.49 8.24 1.66
N ASP A 190 19.81 9.11 2.60
CA ASP A 190 20.56 8.73 3.82
C ASP A 190 19.69 7.84 4.72
N LEU A 191 18.40 8.16 4.83
CA LEU A 191 17.42 7.30 5.51
C LEU A 191 17.32 5.92 4.83
N LEU A 192 17.28 5.89 3.49
CA LEU A 192 17.24 4.65 2.72
C LEU A 192 18.45 3.75 3.02
N GLU A 193 19.65 4.28 2.89
CA GLU A 193 20.89 3.51 3.07
C GLU A 193 21.03 3.06 4.53
N GLY A 194 20.79 3.96 5.49
CA GLY A 194 20.82 3.63 6.92
C GLY A 194 19.84 2.54 7.33
N LEU A 195 18.61 2.58 6.83
CA LEU A 195 17.62 1.52 7.07
C LEU A 195 18.02 0.19 6.43
N ALA A 196 18.52 0.22 5.21
CA ALA A 196 18.91 -1.00 4.50
C ALA A 196 20.07 -1.69 5.21
N ASP A 197 21.08 -0.94 5.63
CA ASP A 197 22.22 -1.48 6.36
C ASP A 197 21.83 -1.98 7.74
N PHE A 198 21.01 -1.25 8.49
CA PHE A 198 20.49 -1.67 9.78
C PHE A 198 19.70 -2.99 9.70
N VAL A 199 18.75 -3.07 8.76
CA VAL A 199 17.93 -4.28 8.57
C VAL A 199 18.81 -5.46 8.14
N ALA A 200 19.76 -5.25 7.21
CA ALA A 200 20.66 -6.31 6.77
C ALA A 200 21.54 -6.81 7.92
N ALA A 201 22.14 -5.93 8.71
CA ALA A 201 22.94 -6.29 9.88
C ALA A 201 22.13 -7.10 10.91
N ALA A 202 20.91 -6.64 11.22
CA ALA A 202 20.02 -7.34 12.15
C ALA A 202 19.63 -8.75 11.66
N LEU A 203 19.39 -8.91 10.36
CA LEU A 203 19.07 -10.21 9.76
C LEU A 203 20.28 -11.15 9.74
N LEU A 204 21.44 -10.64 9.36
CA LEU A 204 22.69 -11.42 9.26
C LEU A 204 23.31 -11.73 10.64
N GLY A 205 22.97 -10.93 11.65
CA GLY A 205 23.52 -11.11 13.00
C GLY A 205 24.94 -10.60 13.16
N ASP A 206 25.32 -9.61 12.37
CA ASP A 206 26.63 -8.95 12.38
C ASP A 206 26.68 -7.77 13.38
N ALA A 207 25.70 -7.70 14.30
CA ALA A 207 25.60 -6.69 15.35
C ALA A 207 26.10 -7.20 16.70
#